data_ec559911075315628fb8c451e81dbbe9
#
_entry.id   ec559911075315628fb8c451e81dbbe9
#
_cell.length_a   1.000
_cell.length_b   1.000
_cell.length_c   1.000
_cell.angle_alpha   90.00
_cell.angle_beta   90.00
_cell.angle_gamma   90.00
#
_symmetry.space_group_name_H-M   'P 1'
#
loop_
_entity.id
_entity.type
_entity.pdbx_description
1 polymer ?
#
loop_
_entity_poly.entity_id
_entity_poly.type
_entity_poly.pdbx_seq_one_letter_code
_entity_poly.pdbx_strand_id
1 'polypeptide(L)'
;MHTLVDLLIHTDTRQSAILVPEDGTEIGYGSLSDQVDRLAARLRHSGLDPGQVVAIALPNGIEYLVAFLTATRARLIAAPMNPTYKAEAFRFFLEDFAARIVMTTSVADAVREATRALSLPVWTASRNATGDVQLSGPGGSASTKDTPDAPVPGDIALLMHTSGTTGRPKAMPLTHANVTASVCHIAAHYQLSPADTGLVVMPLFHGHGLIGATLSALFAGARIVLPDRFSAHAFWPLVRAHTVTWYSAVPTIHQILLARAASDNADSLHRRSYASLA
;
A
#
# COMPACT_ATOMS: atom_id res chain seq x y z
N MET A 1 -17.67 -7.35 -5.26
CA MET A 1 -16.27 -7.48 -4.88
C MET A 1 -16.16 -8.35 -3.64
N HIS A 2 -15.33 -9.38 -3.68
CA HIS A 2 -15.20 -10.37 -2.60
C HIS A 2 -13.75 -10.49 -2.11
N THR A 3 -12.79 -10.12 -2.94
CA THR A 3 -11.35 -10.17 -2.63
C THR A 3 -10.64 -8.90 -3.11
N LEU A 4 -9.42 -8.66 -2.61
CA LEU A 4 -8.61 -7.51 -3.05
C LEU A 4 -8.16 -7.60 -4.53
N VAL A 5 -8.20 -8.79 -5.13
CA VAL A 5 -7.91 -8.95 -6.55
C VAL A 5 -8.95 -8.23 -7.41
N ASP A 6 -10.19 -8.22 -6.94
CA ASP A 6 -11.29 -7.57 -7.67
C ASP A 6 -11.11 -6.06 -7.82
N LEU A 7 -10.22 -5.43 -6.99
CA LEU A 7 -9.85 -4.02 -7.11
C LEU A 7 -9.23 -3.67 -8.48
N LEU A 8 -8.59 -4.64 -9.11
CA LEU A 8 -7.84 -4.44 -10.36
C LEU A 8 -8.62 -4.89 -11.60
N ILE A 9 -9.81 -5.48 -11.42
CA ILE A 9 -10.56 -6.10 -12.53
C ILE A 9 -11.41 -5.09 -13.30
N HIS A 10 -11.70 -3.93 -12.71
CA HIS A 10 -12.62 -3.05 -13.36
C HIS A 10 -12.04 -1.97 -14.15
N THR A 11 -12.25 -1.70 -15.26
CA THR A 11 -12.04 -0.44 -15.93
C THR A 11 -11.14 -0.50 -17.14
N ASP A 12 -11.16 0.56 -17.84
CA ASP A 12 -10.22 0.83 -18.93
C ASP A 12 -8.79 0.62 -18.40
N THR A 13 -8.16 -0.46 -18.83
CA THR A 13 -6.80 -0.85 -18.44
C THR A 13 -5.76 0.24 -18.71
N ARG A 14 -6.09 1.22 -19.56
CA ARG A 14 -5.25 2.38 -19.90
C ARG A 14 -5.41 3.55 -18.94
N GLN A 15 -6.45 3.54 -18.09
CA GLN A 15 -6.63 4.60 -17.12
C GLN A 15 -5.47 4.62 -16.13
N SER A 16 -4.96 5.82 -15.82
CA SER A 16 -3.94 6.02 -14.80
C SER A 16 -4.44 5.58 -13.43
N ALA A 17 -3.66 4.75 -12.76
CA ALA A 17 -3.93 4.28 -11.41
C ALA A 17 -3.09 5.02 -10.38
N ILE A 18 -1.78 5.14 -10.61
CA ILE A 18 -0.81 5.69 -9.66
C ILE A 18 0.12 6.66 -10.39
N LEU A 19 0.31 7.83 -9.79
CA LEU A 19 1.30 8.82 -10.19
C LEU A 19 2.22 9.12 -9.01
N VAL A 20 3.54 9.02 -9.22
CA VAL A 20 4.58 9.40 -8.27
C VAL A 20 5.07 10.81 -8.62
N PRO A 21 4.81 11.82 -7.78
CA PRO A 21 5.08 13.20 -8.15
C PRO A 21 6.57 13.58 -8.17
N GLU A 22 7.44 12.81 -7.47
CA GLU A 22 8.86 13.12 -7.35
C GLU A 22 9.62 12.94 -8.67
N ASP A 23 9.23 11.99 -9.51
CA ASP A 23 9.89 11.68 -10.78
C ASP A 23 8.93 11.58 -11.97
N GLY A 24 7.64 11.83 -11.73
CA GLY A 24 6.61 11.79 -12.77
C GLY A 24 6.25 10.38 -13.26
N THR A 25 6.71 9.33 -12.58
CA THR A 25 6.34 7.94 -12.93
C THR A 25 4.84 7.75 -12.81
N GLU A 26 4.21 7.24 -13.86
CA GLU A 26 2.79 6.97 -13.91
C GLU A 26 2.53 5.56 -14.42
N ILE A 27 1.68 4.80 -13.73
CA ILE A 27 1.26 3.46 -14.14
C ILE A 27 -0.27 3.36 -14.23
N GLY A 28 -0.74 2.70 -15.27
CA GLY A 28 -2.16 2.41 -15.46
C GLY A 28 -2.62 1.15 -14.71
N TYR A 29 -3.94 1.00 -14.61
CA TYR A 29 -4.55 -0.17 -13.96
C TYR A 29 -4.14 -1.50 -14.60
N GLY A 30 -4.03 -1.58 -15.93
CA GLY A 30 -3.57 -2.77 -16.63
C GLY A 30 -2.14 -3.14 -16.24
N SER A 31 -1.22 -2.17 -16.27
CA SER A 31 0.16 -2.39 -15.86
C SER A 31 0.27 -2.83 -14.40
N LEU A 32 -0.52 -2.22 -13.50
CA LEU A 32 -0.56 -2.61 -12.09
C LEU A 32 -1.03 -4.06 -11.93
N SER A 33 -2.11 -4.45 -12.62
CA SER A 33 -2.64 -5.82 -12.60
C SER A 33 -1.62 -6.84 -13.11
N ASP A 34 -1.01 -6.57 -14.27
CA ASP A 34 -0.03 -7.47 -14.89
C ASP A 34 1.21 -7.66 -14.00
N GLN A 35 1.67 -6.60 -13.35
CA GLN A 35 2.78 -6.68 -12.40
C GLN A 35 2.44 -7.55 -11.19
N VAL A 36 1.25 -7.34 -10.62
CA VAL A 36 0.76 -8.10 -9.46
C VAL A 36 0.66 -9.58 -9.78
N ASP A 37 0.04 -9.96 -10.91
CA ASP A 37 -0.11 -11.37 -11.31
C ASP A 37 1.25 -12.05 -11.58
N ARG A 38 2.12 -11.40 -12.32
CA ARG A 38 3.48 -11.89 -12.62
C ARG A 38 4.30 -12.11 -11.34
N LEU A 39 4.26 -11.17 -10.42
CA LEU A 39 5.02 -11.24 -9.17
C LEU A 39 4.40 -12.23 -8.17
N ALA A 40 3.06 -12.37 -8.15
CA ALA A 40 2.39 -13.38 -7.34
C ALA A 40 2.78 -14.81 -7.76
N ALA A 41 2.83 -15.08 -9.06
CA ALA A 41 3.35 -16.35 -9.59
C ALA A 41 4.79 -16.59 -9.09
N ARG A 42 5.66 -15.57 -9.15
CA ARG A 42 7.03 -15.68 -8.66
C ARG A 42 7.13 -15.99 -7.17
N LEU A 43 6.32 -15.37 -6.33
CA LEU A 43 6.29 -15.66 -4.89
C LEU A 43 5.86 -17.10 -4.61
N ARG A 44 4.85 -17.61 -5.32
CA ARG A 44 4.42 -18.99 -5.17
C ARG A 44 5.51 -19.99 -5.57
N HIS A 45 6.24 -19.72 -6.66
CA HIS A 45 7.36 -20.56 -7.08
C HIS A 45 8.57 -20.52 -6.13
N SER A 46 8.66 -19.54 -5.24
CA SER A 46 9.71 -19.49 -4.21
C SER A 46 9.47 -20.44 -3.03
N GLY A 47 8.40 -21.24 -3.05
CA GLY A 47 8.07 -22.22 -2.03
C GLY A 47 7.26 -21.64 -0.86
N LEU A 48 6.63 -20.49 -1.04
CA LEU A 48 5.71 -19.93 -0.05
C LEU A 48 4.32 -20.57 -0.19
N ASP A 49 3.75 -21.03 0.91
CA ASP A 49 2.43 -21.62 0.97
C ASP A 49 1.34 -20.60 1.31
N PRO A 50 0.09 -20.80 0.86
CA PRO A 50 -1.04 -19.98 1.26
C PRO A 50 -1.12 -19.82 2.80
N GLY A 51 -1.43 -18.60 3.25
CA GLY A 51 -1.53 -18.26 4.67
C GLY A 51 -0.20 -17.98 5.36
N GLN A 52 0.94 -18.09 4.68
CA GLN A 52 2.21 -17.65 5.25
C GLN A 52 2.35 -16.12 5.22
N VAL A 53 3.05 -15.58 6.22
CA VAL A 53 3.16 -14.14 6.43
C VAL A 53 4.36 -13.56 5.68
N VAL A 54 4.09 -12.50 4.93
CA VAL A 54 5.07 -11.65 4.24
C VAL A 54 5.12 -10.29 4.94
N ALA A 55 6.20 -10.01 5.66
CA ALA A 55 6.41 -8.69 6.24
C ALA A 55 6.84 -7.69 5.17
N ILE A 56 6.19 -6.52 5.12
CA ILE A 56 6.45 -5.47 4.13
C ILE A 56 6.99 -4.24 4.84
N ALA A 57 8.30 -4.04 4.77
CA ALA A 57 9.05 -2.92 5.36
C ALA A 57 9.58 -2.00 4.24
N LEU A 58 8.64 -1.43 3.49
CA LEU A 58 8.90 -0.53 2.35
C LEU A 58 8.39 0.89 2.66
N PRO A 59 9.05 1.94 2.15
CA PRO A 59 8.50 3.29 2.18
C PRO A 59 7.24 3.38 1.31
N ASN A 60 6.52 4.50 1.39
CA ASN A 60 5.45 4.79 0.44
C ASN A 60 6.01 4.75 -0.99
N GLY A 61 5.23 4.20 -1.92
CA GLY A 61 5.62 4.11 -3.31
C GLY A 61 4.89 3.01 -4.05
N ILE A 62 5.10 2.93 -5.36
CA ILE A 62 4.55 1.87 -6.21
C ILE A 62 5.03 0.50 -5.71
N GLU A 63 6.30 0.39 -5.30
CA GLU A 63 6.90 -0.83 -4.77
C GLU A 63 6.13 -1.40 -3.58
N TYR A 64 5.68 -0.52 -2.67
CA TYR A 64 4.87 -0.95 -1.53
C TYR A 64 3.52 -1.51 -1.97
N LEU A 65 2.81 -0.79 -2.85
CA LEU A 65 1.47 -1.21 -3.31
C LEU A 65 1.53 -2.49 -4.12
N VAL A 66 2.49 -2.60 -5.03
CA VAL A 66 2.70 -3.82 -5.81
C VAL A 66 3.08 -4.98 -4.89
N ALA A 67 3.98 -4.79 -3.92
CA ALA A 67 4.35 -5.84 -2.97
C ALA A 67 3.14 -6.30 -2.13
N PHE A 68 2.33 -5.37 -1.64
CA PHE A 68 1.11 -5.66 -0.87
C PHE A 68 0.09 -6.44 -1.71
N LEU A 69 -0.27 -5.94 -2.87
CA LEU A 69 -1.22 -6.60 -3.77
C LEU A 69 -0.70 -7.96 -4.27
N THR A 70 0.60 -8.07 -4.53
CA THR A 70 1.25 -9.33 -4.90
C THR A 70 1.13 -10.38 -3.80
N ALA A 71 1.41 -10.02 -2.55
CA ALA A 71 1.29 -10.94 -1.42
C ALA A 71 -0.16 -11.43 -1.27
N THR A 72 -1.13 -10.52 -1.30
CA THR A 72 -2.55 -10.88 -1.17
C THR A 72 -3.07 -11.68 -2.37
N ARG A 73 -2.59 -11.38 -3.59
CA ARG A 73 -2.92 -12.15 -4.81
C ARG A 73 -2.37 -13.58 -4.76
N ALA A 74 -1.21 -13.76 -4.15
CA ALA A 74 -0.58 -15.07 -3.96
C ALA A 74 -1.18 -15.88 -2.77
N ARG A 75 -2.28 -15.42 -2.17
CA ARG A 75 -2.90 -15.99 -0.95
C ARG A 75 -1.97 -16.00 0.27
N LEU A 76 -1.03 -15.05 0.31
CA LEU A 76 -0.16 -14.81 1.45
C LEU A 76 -0.73 -13.69 2.32
N ILE A 77 -0.33 -13.67 3.57
CA ILE A 77 -0.76 -12.63 4.52
C ILE A 77 0.25 -11.47 4.46
N ALA A 78 -0.18 -10.32 4.01
CA ALA A 78 0.64 -9.11 4.04
C ALA A 78 0.69 -8.53 5.45
N ALA A 79 1.89 -8.30 5.99
CA ALA A 79 2.11 -7.67 7.29
C ALA A 79 2.91 -6.37 7.12
N PRO A 80 2.21 -5.21 6.95
CA PRO A 80 2.85 -3.90 6.85
C PRO A 80 3.62 -3.53 8.10
N MET A 81 4.84 -3.01 7.93
CA MET A 81 5.70 -2.55 9.00
C MET A 81 6.21 -1.14 8.71
N ASN A 82 6.34 -0.35 9.75
CA ASN A 82 6.98 0.96 9.61
C ASN A 82 8.46 0.77 9.22
N PRO A 83 8.90 1.25 8.04
CA PRO A 83 10.27 1.05 7.56
C PRO A 83 11.32 1.79 8.39
N THR A 84 10.92 2.70 9.29
CA THR A 84 11.82 3.45 10.16
C THR A 84 12.05 2.81 11.52
N TYR A 85 11.51 1.62 11.78
CA TYR A 85 11.76 0.90 13.01
C TYR A 85 13.25 0.57 13.19
N LYS A 86 13.69 0.53 14.44
CA LYS A 86 15.00 -0.01 14.81
C LYS A 86 15.02 -1.53 14.70
N ALA A 87 16.20 -2.12 14.61
CA ALA A 87 16.36 -3.57 14.44
C ALA A 87 15.67 -4.39 15.54
N GLU A 88 15.69 -3.92 16.80
CA GLU A 88 15.01 -4.59 17.91
C GLU A 88 13.48 -4.64 17.71
N ALA A 89 12.86 -3.54 17.30
CA ALA A 89 11.43 -3.50 17.01
C ALA A 89 11.09 -4.40 15.81
N PHE A 90 11.93 -4.40 14.76
CA PHE A 90 11.74 -5.34 13.65
C PHE A 90 11.79 -6.80 14.14
N ARG A 91 12.77 -7.19 14.96
CA ARG A 91 12.85 -8.55 15.50
C ARG A 91 11.57 -8.92 16.22
N PHE A 92 11.11 -8.08 17.16
CA PHE A 92 9.88 -8.30 17.91
C PHE A 92 8.67 -8.54 16.98
N PHE A 93 8.43 -7.65 16.01
CA PHE A 93 7.28 -7.77 15.14
C PHE A 93 7.38 -8.93 14.14
N LEU A 94 8.57 -9.23 13.63
CA LEU A 94 8.78 -10.36 12.72
C LEU A 94 8.54 -11.71 13.41
N GLU A 95 8.94 -11.84 14.68
CA GLU A 95 8.65 -13.02 15.52
C GLU A 95 7.17 -13.12 15.86
N ASP A 96 6.55 -12.02 16.32
CA ASP A 96 5.13 -11.99 16.69
C ASP A 96 4.20 -12.30 15.52
N PHE A 97 4.56 -11.85 14.32
CA PHE A 97 3.85 -12.18 13.09
C PHE A 97 4.16 -13.58 12.52
N ALA A 98 5.15 -14.28 13.05
CA ALA A 98 5.70 -15.50 12.46
C ALA A 98 6.05 -15.32 10.96
N ALA A 99 6.69 -14.20 10.63
CA ALA A 99 7.02 -13.85 9.26
C ALA A 99 7.89 -14.91 8.58
N ARG A 100 7.59 -15.26 7.34
CA ARG A 100 8.35 -16.24 6.55
C ARG A 100 9.39 -15.57 5.65
N ILE A 101 9.09 -14.38 5.17
CA ILE A 101 9.99 -13.53 4.39
C ILE A 101 9.77 -12.07 4.74
N VAL A 102 10.74 -11.23 4.40
CA VAL A 102 10.63 -9.78 4.53
C VAL A 102 10.88 -9.12 3.18
N MET A 103 9.96 -8.27 2.73
CA MET A 103 10.14 -7.39 1.58
C MET A 103 10.61 -6.03 2.03
N THR A 104 11.72 -5.53 1.49
CA THR A 104 12.32 -4.25 1.87
C THR A 104 13.12 -3.63 0.71
N THR A 105 13.77 -2.49 0.94
CA THR A 105 14.69 -1.87 -0.02
C THR A 105 16.11 -2.43 0.13
N SER A 106 16.97 -2.13 -0.85
CA SER A 106 18.39 -2.55 -0.82
C SER A 106 19.21 -1.90 0.30
N VAL A 107 18.75 -0.76 0.84
CA VAL A 107 19.49 0.08 1.83
C VAL A 107 18.93 0.02 3.25
N ALA A 108 18.05 -0.92 3.57
CA ALA A 108 17.38 -1.00 4.87
C ALA A 108 18.23 -1.77 5.91
N ASP A 109 19.21 -1.14 6.52
CA ASP A 109 20.17 -1.78 7.44
C ASP A 109 19.51 -2.39 8.68
N ALA A 110 18.57 -1.68 9.33
CA ALA A 110 17.87 -2.19 10.51
C ALA A 110 17.06 -3.46 10.22
N VAL A 111 16.40 -3.52 9.06
CA VAL A 111 15.68 -4.72 8.61
C VAL A 111 16.65 -5.87 8.38
N ARG A 112 17.79 -5.60 7.71
CA ARG A 112 18.81 -6.62 7.43
C ARG A 112 19.45 -7.16 8.69
N GLU A 113 19.69 -6.32 9.70
CA GLU A 113 20.17 -6.75 11.00
C GLU A 113 19.17 -7.71 11.67
N ALA A 114 17.89 -7.32 11.73
CA ALA A 114 16.83 -8.12 12.32
C ALA A 114 16.65 -9.47 11.60
N THR A 115 16.61 -9.46 10.27
CA THR A 115 16.41 -10.67 9.46
C THR A 115 17.58 -11.64 9.54
N ARG A 116 18.84 -11.14 9.64
CA ARG A 116 20.00 -12.01 9.89
C ARG A 116 19.89 -12.74 11.24
N ALA A 117 19.50 -12.01 12.30
CA ALA A 117 19.31 -12.61 13.63
C ALA A 117 18.24 -13.70 13.65
N LEU A 118 17.22 -13.59 12.84
CA LEU A 118 16.10 -14.52 12.72
C LEU A 118 16.25 -15.54 11.57
N SER A 119 17.36 -15.47 10.81
CA SER A 119 17.57 -16.31 9.62
C SER A 119 16.41 -16.21 8.61
N LEU A 120 15.77 -15.05 8.49
CA LEU A 120 14.66 -14.82 7.58
C LEU A 120 15.15 -14.42 6.19
N PRO A 121 14.60 -15.01 5.12
CA PRO A 121 14.87 -14.59 3.76
C PRO A 121 14.40 -13.15 3.50
N VAL A 122 15.23 -12.39 2.79
CA VAL A 122 14.94 -11.00 2.40
C VAL A 122 14.70 -10.93 0.91
N TRP A 123 13.60 -10.29 0.54
CA TRP A 123 13.28 -9.91 -0.83
C TRP A 123 13.43 -8.40 -0.98
N THR A 124 14.17 -7.99 -1.98
CA THR A 124 14.39 -6.57 -2.27
C THR A 124 13.42 -6.12 -3.35
N ALA A 125 12.65 -5.08 -3.04
CA ALA A 125 11.80 -4.40 -4.02
C ALA A 125 12.54 -3.19 -4.61
N SER A 126 12.45 -3.04 -5.92
CA SER A 126 12.93 -1.86 -6.66
C SER A 126 12.03 -1.64 -7.87
N ARG A 127 12.02 -0.45 -8.43
CA ARG A 127 11.32 -0.16 -9.69
C ARG A 127 12.28 0.44 -10.71
N ASN A 128 11.97 0.26 -11.98
CA ASN A 128 12.64 0.94 -13.07
C ASN A 128 11.96 2.30 -13.39
N ALA A 129 12.50 3.02 -14.35
CA ALA A 129 11.99 4.34 -14.75
C ALA A 129 10.57 4.30 -15.35
N THR A 130 10.07 3.15 -15.78
CA THR A 130 8.72 2.99 -16.32
C THR A 130 7.70 2.58 -15.24
N GLY A 131 8.13 2.46 -13.98
CA GLY A 131 7.28 2.05 -12.87
C GLY A 131 7.12 0.54 -12.70
N ASP A 132 7.85 -0.29 -13.48
CA ASP A 132 7.85 -1.73 -13.30
C ASP A 132 8.61 -2.12 -12.03
N VAL A 133 7.92 -2.82 -11.14
CA VAL A 133 8.48 -3.33 -9.89
C VAL A 133 9.13 -4.68 -10.10
N GLN A 134 10.30 -4.82 -9.53
CA GLN A 134 11.06 -6.06 -9.45
C GLN A 134 11.20 -6.48 -7.99
N LEU A 135 10.89 -7.74 -7.72
CA LEU A 135 11.13 -8.37 -6.43
C LEU A 135 12.29 -9.36 -6.59
N SER A 136 13.41 -9.09 -5.95
CA SER A 136 14.61 -9.95 -6.00
C SER A 136 14.82 -10.65 -4.67
N GLY A 137 14.84 -11.97 -4.65
CA GLY A 137 14.97 -12.76 -3.43
C GLY A 137 15.38 -14.21 -3.73
N PRO A 138 15.48 -15.05 -2.68
CA PRO A 138 15.78 -16.46 -2.84
C PRO A 138 14.69 -17.17 -3.66
N GLY A 139 15.11 -18.13 -4.50
CA GLY A 139 14.23 -18.86 -5.40
C GLY A 139 14.45 -18.47 -6.86
N GLY A 140 14.34 -19.44 -7.75
CA GLY A 140 14.68 -19.29 -9.17
C GLY A 140 13.78 -18.35 -9.95
N SER A 141 14.14 -18.13 -11.20
CA SER A 141 13.27 -17.45 -12.18
C SER A 141 12.03 -18.32 -12.43
N ALA A 142 10.86 -17.82 -12.07
CA ALA A 142 9.61 -18.54 -12.31
C ALA A 142 9.29 -18.57 -13.82
N SER A 143 8.86 -19.71 -14.30
CA SER A 143 8.13 -19.77 -15.57
C SER A 143 6.79 -19.08 -15.39
N THR A 144 6.43 -18.18 -16.29
CA THR A 144 5.22 -17.32 -16.21
C THR A 144 3.90 -18.08 -16.41
N LYS A 145 3.90 -19.42 -16.40
CA LYS A 145 2.74 -20.23 -16.80
C LYS A 145 1.80 -20.65 -15.67
N ASP A 146 2.24 -20.57 -14.42
CA ASP A 146 1.43 -21.01 -13.29
C ASP A 146 0.94 -19.81 -12.48
N THR A 147 -0.21 -19.27 -12.87
CA THR A 147 -0.91 -18.27 -12.06
C THR A 147 -1.40 -18.93 -10.77
N PRO A 148 -1.12 -18.36 -9.58
CA PRO A 148 -1.63 -18.89 -8.32
C PRO A 148 -3.17 -18.97 -8.34
N ASP A 149 -3.72 -19.93 -7.62
CA ASP A 149 -5.15 -19.96 -7.35
C ASP A 149 -5.60 -18.61 -6.79
N ALA A 150 -6.76 -18.15 -7.21
CA ALA A 150 -7.33 -16.90 -6.73
C ALA A 150 -7.60 -16.99 -5.23
N PRO A 151 -7.35 -15.90 -4.45
CA PRO A 151 -7.72 -15.86 -3.05
C PRO A 151 -9.23 -15.97 -2.88
N VAL A 152 -9.64 -16.51 -1.74
CA VAL A 152 -11.05 -16.57 -1.34
C VAL A 152 -11.37 -15.52 -0.28
N PRO A 153 -12.64 -15.10 -0.12
CA PRO A 153 -13.02 -14.02 0.81
C PRO A 153 -12.59 -14.26 2.27
N GLY A 154 -12.51 -15.53 2.70
CA GLY A 154 -12.11 -15.93 4.03
C GLY A 154 -10.60 -16.00 4.27
N ASP A 155 -9.77 -15.92 3.23
CA ASP A 155 -8.32 -15.88 3.40
C ASP A 155 -7.92 -14.61 4.16
N ILE A 156 -6.97 -14.71 5.09
CA ILE A 156 -6.39 -13.54 5.74
C ILE A 156 -5.52 -12.80 4.73
N ALA A 157 -5.87 -11.57 4.44
CA ALA A 157 -5.15 -10.71 3.49
C ALA A 157 -4.12 -9.81 4.18
N LEU A 158 -4.44 -9.38 5.41
CA LEU A 158 -3.70 -8.32 6.08
C LEU A 158 -3.56 -8.64 7.57
N LEU A 159 -2.35 -8.49 8.11
CA LEU A 159 -2.06 -8.62 9.52
C LEU A 159 -1.45 -7.30 10.02
N MET A 160 -2.12 -6.65 10.98
CA MET A 160 -1.68 -5.37 11.54
C MET A 160 -1.53 -5.46 13.05
N HIS A 161 -0.69 -4.59 13.62
CA HIS A 161 -0.68 -4.38 15.06
C HIS A 161 -1.55 -3.19 15.45
N THR A 162 -2.32 -3.39 16.50
CA THR A 162 -3.02 -2.29 17.19
C THR A 162 -2.22 -1.90 18.43
N SER A 163 -2.23 -0.62 18.78
CA SER A 163 -1.71 -0.13 20.06
C SER A 163 -2.63 -0.62 21.19
N GLY A 164 -2.44 -1.85 21.65
CA GLY A 164 -3.30 -2.45 22.69
C GLY A 164 -3.38 -1.58 23.93
N THR A 165 -4.58 -1.48 24.53
CA THR A 165 -4.83 -0.77 25.80
C THR A 165 -4.00 -1.31 26.98
N THR A 166 -3.36 -2.47 26.82
CA THR A 166 -2.52 -3.15 27.82
C THR A 166 -1.02 -2.94 27.62
N GLY A 167 -0.62 -2.03 26.73
CA GLY A 167 0.79 -1.69 26.48
C GLY A 167 1.54 -2.65 25.54
N ARG A 168 1.01 -3.85 25.26
CA ARG A 168 1.59 -4.78 24.27
C ARG A 168 0.78 -4.75 22.99
N PRO A 169 1.40 -4.50 21.83
CA PRO A 169 0.71 -4.55 20.53
C PRO A 169 0.04 -5.91 20.33
N LYS A 170 -1.18 -5.92 19.77
CA LYS A 170 -1.90 -7.14 19.43
C LYS A 170 -2.00 -7.28 17.91
N ALA A 171 -1.62 -8.44 17.41
CA ALA A 171 -1.80 -8.78 16.01
C ALA A 171 -3.29 -8.91 15.68
N MET A 172 -3.75 -8.22 14.66
CA MET A 172 -5.14 -8.19 14.19
C MET A 172 -5.19 -8.70 12.75
N PRO A 173 -5.66 -9.94 12.53
CA PRO A 173 -5.87 -10.48 11.20
C PRO A 173 -7.14 -9.90 10.57
N LEU A 174 -7.04 -9.49 9.31
CA LEU A 174 -8.15 -9.03 8.49
C LEU A 174 -8.25 -9.91 7.24
N THR A 175 -9.42 -10.48 7.00
CA THR A 175 -9.67 -11.27 5.78
C THR A 175 -9.84 -10.37 4.57
N HIS A 176 -9.76 -10.96 3.36
CA HIS A 176 -10.15 -10.24 2.15
C HIS A 176 -11.53 -9.61 2.28
N ALA A 177 -12.51 -10.35 2.82
CA ALA A 177 -13.86 -9.85 3.02
C ALA A 177 -13.91 -8.63 3.95
N ASN A 178 -13.14 -8.61 5.04
CA ASN A 178 -13.09 -7.47 5.97
C ASN A 178 -12.53 -6.21 5.28
N VAL A 179 -11.39 -6.36 4.58
CA VAL A 179 -10.75 -5.24 3.91
C VAL A 179 -11.63 -4.71 2.78
N THR A 180 -12.18 -5.60 1.94
CA THR A 180 -13.04 -5.19 0.83
C THR A 180 -14.33 -4.54 1.27
N ALA A 181 -14.95 -5.00 2.36
CA ALA A 181 -16.13 -4.33 2.93
C ALA A 181 -15.81 -2.89 3.35
N SER A 182 -14.68 -2.68 4.05
CA SER A 182 -14.23 -1.34 4.43
C SER A 182 -13.98 -0.45 3.21
N VAL A 183 -13.29 -0.96 2.22
CA VAL A 183 -12.98 -0.27 0.95
C VAL A 183 -14.26 0.16 0.23
N CYS A 184 -15.22 -0.76 0.08
CA CYS A 184 -16.51 -0.50 -0.58
C CYS A 184 -17.32 0.58 0.17
N HIS A 185 -17.39 0.48 1.50
CA HIS A 185 -18.14 1.44 2.32
C HIS A 185 -17.53 2.84 2.25
N ILE A 186 -16.20 2.95 2.30
CA ILE A 186 -15.48 4.23 2.21
C ILE A 186 -15.71 4.84 0.81
N ALA A 187 -15.50 4.08 -0.26
CA ALA A 187 -15.72 4.55 -1.61
C ALA A 187 -17.16 5.03 -1.85
N ALA A 188 -18.15 4.27 -1.35
CA ALA A 188 -19.55 4.63 -1.46
C ALA A 188 -19.89 5.88 -0.63
N HIS A 189 -19.40 5.96 0.62
CA HIS A 189 -19.65 7.10 1.51
C HIS A 189 -19.15 8.42 0.92
N TYR A 190 -17.93 8.41 0.37
CA TYR A 190 -17.33 9.59 -0.27
C TYR A 190 -17.72 9.76 -1.74
N GLN A 191 -18.54 8.86 -2.28
CA GLN A 191 -18.96 8.88 -3.69
C GLN A 191 -17.78 8.95 -4.65
N LEU A 192 -16.71 8.21 -4.33
CA LEU A 192 -15.51 8.16 -5.16
C LEU A 192 -15.83 7.53 -6.52
N SER A 193 -15.20 8.04 -7.55
CA SER A 193 -15.44 7.66 -8.94
C SER A 193 -14.15 7.70 -9.78
N PRO A 194 -14.17 7.17 -11.01
CA PRO A 194 -13.03 7.28 -11.93
C PRO A 194 -12.61 8.71 -12.28
N ALA A 195 -13.47 9.70 -12.02
CA ALA A 195 -13.16 11.12 -12.24
C ALA A 195 -12.33 11.74 -11.09
N ASP A 196 -12.15 11.00 -9.99
CA ASP A 196 -11.46 11.50 -8.82
C ASP A 196 -9.94 11.28 -8.91
N THR A 197 -9.21 12.18 -8.24
CA THR A 197 -7.78 12.04 -8.00
C THR A 197 -7.51 12.18 -6.50
N GLY A 198 -7.07 11.10 -5.86
CA GLY A 198 -6.74 11.08 -4.44
C GLY A 198 -5.28 11.48 -4.19
N LEU A 199 -5.00 12.31 -3.17
CA LEU A 199 -3.64 12.54 -2.69
C LEU A 199 -3.38 11.71 -1.43
N VAL A 200 -2.43 10.78 -1.50
CA VAL A 200 -2.08 9.90 -0.38
C VAL A 200 -1.10 10.61 0.54
N VAL A 201 -1.58 11.13 1.66
CA VAL A 201 -0.78 11.84 2.66
C VAL A 201 -0.46 10.99 3.90
N MET A 202 -1.16 9.88 4.06
CA MET A 202 -0.95 8.95 5.17
C MET A 202 0.01 7.83 4.78
N PRO A 203 0.84 7.34 5.73
CA PRO A 203 1.71 6.20 5.44
C PRO A 203 0.93 4.94 5.08
N LEU A 204 1.41 4.22 4.06
CA LEU A 204 0.78 2.98 3.57
C LEU A 204 0.87 1.81 4.57
N PHE A 205 1.83 1.84 5.50
CA PHE A 205 1.91 0.83 6.56
C PHE A 205 0.86 1.02 7.67
N HIS A 206 0.02 2.06 7.61
CA HIS A 206 -1.15 2.25 8.45
C HIS A 206 -2.45 1.97 7.68
N GLY A 207 -3.42 1.34 8.35
CA GLY A 207 -4.72 1.02 7.76
C GLY A 207 -5.45 2.23 7.18
N HIS A 208 -5.31 3.42 7.79
CA HIS A 208 -5.89 4.65 7.25
C HIS A 208 -5.30 5.00 5.86
N GLY A 209 -3.97 4.98 5.73
CA GLY A 209 -3.31 5.25 4.45
C GLY A 209 -3.59 4.16 3.41
N LEU A 210 -3.46 2.90 3.82
CA LEU A 210 -3.62 1.76 2.92
C LEU A 210 -5.09 1.56 2.52
N ILE A 211 -5.96 1.27 3.50
CA ILE A 211 -7.36 0.91 3.25
C ILE A 211 -8.17 2.19 2.96
N GLY A 212 -8.08 3.15 3.88
CA GLY A 212 -8.94 4.33 3.88
C GLY A 212 -8.70 5.26 2.70
N ALA A 213 -7.45 5.54 2.37
CA ALA A 213 -7.10 6.48 1.29
C ALA A 213 -6.83 5.76 -0.04
N THR A 214 -5.93 4.76 -0.03
CA THR A 214 -5.36 4.21 -1.26
C THR A 214 -6.27 3.17 -1.91
N LEU A 215 -6.59 2.08 -1.19
CA LEU A 215 -7.39 1.00 -1.77
C LEU A 215 -8.83 1.44 -2.09
N SER A 216 -9.39 2.37 -1.30
CA SER A 216 -10.74 2.90 -1.57
C SER A 216 -10.79 3.74 -2.85
N ALA A 217 -9.75 4.54 -3.12
CA ALA A 217 -9.63 5.28 -4.38
C ALA A 217 -9.44 4.35 -5.58
N LEU A 218 -8.50 3.40 -5.47
CA LEU A 218 -8.26 2.43 -6.53
C LEU A 218 -9.50 1.56 -6.83
N PHE A 219 -10.26 1.18 -5.79
CA PHE A 219 -11.51 0.46 -5.98
C PHE A 219 -12.53 1.24 -6.80
N ALA A 220 -12.62 2.54 -6.58
CA ALA A 220 -13.51 3.41 -7.34
C ALA A 220 -13.03 3.70 -8.78
N GLY A 221 -11.88 3.15 -9.19
CA GLY A 221 -11.26 3.46 -10.47
C GLY A 221 -10.58 4.84 -10.50
N ALA A 222 -10.42 5.49 -9.35
CA ALA A 222 -9.79 6.80 -9.25
C ALA A 222 -8.27 6.72 -9.40
N ARG A 223 -7.64 7.80 -9.88
CA ARG A 223 -6.18 7.94 -9.85
C ARG A 223 -5.73 8.32 -8.44
N ILE A 224 -4.56 7.84 -8.02
CA ILE A 224 -3.89 8.34 -6.82
C ILE A 224 -2.58 9.05 -7.16
N VAL A 225 -2.31 10.15 -6.47
CA VAL A 225 -1.00 10.80 -6.40
C VAL A 225 -0.35 10.30 -5.12
N LEU A 226 0.77 9.60 -5.25
CA LEU A 226 1.43 8.86 -4.19
C LEU A 226 2.85 9.41 -3.95
N PRO A 227 3.01 10.48 -3.13
CA PRO A 227 4.33 10.97 -2.75
C PRO A 227 5.03 10.01 -1.79
N ASP A 228 6.37 10.06 -1.78
CA ASP A 228 7.21 9.27 -0.86
C ASP A 228 6.86 9.50 0.60
N ARG A 229 6.45 10.73 0.93
CA ARG A 229 6.06 11.13 2.29
C ARG A 229 5.18 12.38 2.28
N PHE A 230 4.41 12.57 3.32
CA PHE A 230 3.71 13.82 3.54
C PHE A 230 4.68 14.99 3.68
N SER A 231 4.40 16.07 2.94
CA SER A 231 5.06 17.36 3.06
C SER A 231 4.02 18.47 3.05
N ALA A 232 3.91 19.20 4.16
CA ALA A 232 2.99 20.33 4.25
C ALA A 232 3.31 21.44 3.24
N HIS A 233 4.58 21.57 2.83
CA HIS A 233 5.01 22.53 1.82
C HIS A 233 4.61 22.09 0.39
N ALA A 234 4.69 20.81 0.10
CA ALA A 234 4.37 20.27 -1.21
C ALA A 234 2.85 20.05 -1.41
N PHE A 235 2.05 20.02 -0.35
CA PHE A 235 0.64 19.63 -0.41
C PHE A 235 -0.16 20.48 -1.41
N TRP A 236 -0.21 21.80 -1.23
CA TRP A 236 -1.00 22.68 -2.10
C TRP A 236 -0.47 22.74 -3.54
N PRO A 237 0.85 22.80 -3.79
CA PRO A 237 1.41 22.60 -5.13
C PRO A 237 0.94 21.29 -5.79
N LEU A 238 0.98 20.14 -5.09
CA LEU A 238 0.52 18.86 -5.63
C LEU A 238 -0.98 18.84 -5.91
N VAL A 239 -1.80 19.43 -5.02
CA VAL A 239 -3.24 19.55 -5.22
C VAL A 239 -3.55 20.28 -6.53
N ARG A 240 -2.87 21.38 -6.78
CA ARG A 240 -3.06 22.17 -8.01
C ARG A 240 -2.51 21.47 -9.26
N ALA A 241 -1.28 20.96 -9.18
CA ALA A 241 -0.60 20.36 -10.33
C ALA A 241 -1.32 19.10 -10.85
N HIS A 242 -1.93 18.32 -9.95
CA HIS A 242 -2.53 17.04 -10.30
C HIS A 242 -4.06 17.04 -10.21
N THR A 243 -4.68 18.20 -10.01
CA THR A 243 -6.15 18.35 -9.94
C THR A 243 -6.75 17.39 -8.89
N VAL A 244 -6.13 17.35 -7.70
CA VAL A 244 -6.59 16.49 -6.61
C VAL A 244 -8.00 16.87 -6.18
N THR A 245 -8.91 15.90 -6.10
CA THR A 245 -10.31 16.10 -5.73
C THR A 245 -10.60 15.70 -4.29
N TRP A 246 -9.78 14.80 -3.72
CA TRP A 246 -9.94 14.38 -2.33
C TRP A 246 -8.63 13.91 -1.70
N TYR A 247 -8.60 13.92 -0.38
CA TYR A 247 -7.59 13.27 0.44
C TYR A 247 -8.20 12.90 1.80
N SER A 248 -7.57 11.97 2.49
CA SER A 248 -7.96 11.59 3.85
C SER A 248 -6.74 11.63 4.76
N ALA A 249 -6.89 12.26 5.94
CA ALA A 249 -5.79 12.50 6.86
C ALA A 249 -6.25 12.51 8.32
N VAL A 250 -5.31 12.35 9.24
CA VAL A 250 -5.55 12.54 10.68
C VAL A 250 -5.70 14.03 11.03
N PRO A 251 -6.39 14.38 12.14
CA PRO A 251 -6.65 15.78 12.53
C PRO A 251 -5.40 16.66 12.54
N THR A 252 -4.26 16.14 12.98
CA THR A 252 -2.99 16.88 13.04
C THR A 252 -2.54 17.37 11.65
N ILE A 253 -2.71 16.54 10.60
CA ILE A 253 -2.37 16.97 9.24
C ILE A 253 -3.32 18.09 8.79
N HIS A 254 -4.62 17.98 9.05
CA HIS A 254 -5.58 19.05 8.72
C HIS A 254 -5.22 20.36 9.42
N GLN A 255 -4.85 20.33 10.70
CA GLN A 255 -4.42 21.52 11.44
C GLN A 255 -3.18 22.18 10.82
N ILE A 256 -2.16 21.37 10.45
CA ILE A 256 -0.96 21.86 9.76
C ILE A 256 -1.32 22.51 8.43
N LEU A 257 -2.19 21.87 7.63
CA LEU A 257 -2.61 22.38 6.33
C LEU A 257 -3.43 23.67 6.44
N LEU A 258 -4.32 23.77 7.42
CA LEU A 258 -5.08 25.00 7.70
C LEU A 258 -4.17 26.16 8.10
N ALA A 259 -3.21 25.93 8.98
CA ALA A 259 -2.26 26.96 9.39
C ALA A 259 -1.44 27.50 8.19
N ARG A 260 -1.11 26.64 7.24
CA ARG A 260 -0.38 27.04 6.02
C ARG A 260 -1.26 27.64 4.93
N ALA A 261 -2.53 27.25 4.84
CA ALA A 261 -3.43 27.74 3.81
C ALA A 261 -3.51 29.27 3.76
N ALA A 262 -3.47 29.90 4.93
CA ALA A 262 -3.47 31.36 5.05
C ALA A 262 -2.20 32.01 4.50
N SER A 263 -1.04 31.33 4.56
CA SER A 263 0.25 31.83 4.05
C SER A 263 0.49 31.51 2.56
N ASP A 264 -0.15 30.46 2.06
CA ASP A 264 0.10 29.94 0.70
C ASP A 264 -0.95 30.43 -0.35
N ASN A 265 -1.73 31.47 -0.04
CA ASN A 265 -2.79 32.03 -0.91
C ASN A 265 -3.75 30.94 -1.43
N ALA A 266 -4.27 30.12 -0.54
CA ALA A 266 -5.14 28.99 -0.87
C ALA A 266 -6.57 29.39 -1.29
N ASP A 267 -6.85 30.66 -1.52
CA ASP A 267 -8.17 31.23 -1.87
C ASP A 267 -8.78 30.68 -3.19
N SER A 268 -8.04 29.86 -3.94
CA SER A 268 -8.52 29.27 -5.19
C SER A 268 -9.12 27.87 -5.07
N LEU A 269 -9.24 27.31 -3.86
CA LEU A 269 -9.76 25.97 -3.65
C LEU A 269 -11.27 25.94 -3.44
N HIS A 270 -12.02 26.41 -4.42
CA HIS A 270 -13.44 26.15 -4.54
C HIS A 270 -13.67 24.83 -5.27
N ARG A 271 -13.44 23.68 -4.62
CA ARG A 271 -14.05 22.40 -5.01
C ARG A 271 -13.86 21.35 -3.90
N ARG A 272 -14.98 20.94 -3.32
CA ARG A 272 -15.27 19.73 -2.55
C ARG A 272 -14.07 19.09 -1.81
N SER A 273 -13.55 19.76 -0.80
CA SER A 273 -12.73 19.08 0.20
C SER A 273 -13.66 18.40 1.19
N TYR A 274 -13.82 17.10 1.06
CA TYR A 274 -14.46 16.32 2.12
C TYR A 274 -13.40 16.03 3.18
N ALA A 275 -13.34 16.86 4.20
CA ALA A 275 -12.63 16.53 5.40
C ALA A 275 -13.44 15.43 6.10
N SER A 276 -12.88 14.22 6.23
CA SER A 276 -13.40 13.21 7.12
C SER A 276 -13.20 13.72 8.55
N LEU A 277 -14.25 14.17 9.18
CA LEU A 277 -14.32 14.28 10.62
C LEU A 277 -14.52 12.86 11.16
N ALA A 278 -13.49 12.30 11.79
CA ALA A 278 -13.57 11.09 12.58
C ALA A 278 -14.33 11.38 13.87
#